data_9446706928bd12c7b657b0929219281b
#
_entry.id   9446706928bd12c7b657b0929219281b
#
_cell.length_a   1.000
_cell.length_b   1.000
_cell.length_c   1.000
_cell.angle_alpha   90.00
_cell.angle_beta   90.00
_cell.angle_gamma   90.00
#
_symmetry.space_group_name_H-M   'P 1'
#
loop_
_entity.id
_entity.type
_entity.pdbx_description
1 polymer ?
#
loop_
_entity_poly.entity_id
_entity_poly.type
_entity_poly.pdbx_seq_one_letter_code
_entity_poly.pdbx_strand_id
1 'polypeptide(L)'
;MNLEEALKRIEELENKVNDQEKEIDSILLKYEKVCKEGDEAIKNLYELVEGRKIETARIWSKKSESHILINEAESSTSYSNVERTIKNKPGRKAGIKISESFLSSHVKKEIVTVPGPEYCPECGKATMLIGFDKAIKIEMTPMEVKVIEYHYEKRVCHPCGNIYQAEHSFNLGGYLTPSFLAAIIYNKYVLGVPLYRMESHFKEMGINISRQALSNYIIDAAGELEILYNRLKEHLIHPQAGVIHADETTLEVLELLKNENRKNAYLWLYASTFYDQQVYIYDFENSRGSCYPKEFLKDYKGYLVVDGYDGYNNIDNVTLCGCWAHARRKFTDIIKGLKEERKESSLSSKFIKLIDKLFILEEEYHNQCQTADEIKQRRLKESKAILDEYFTLASSSLNSSDGALRKAINYSLEQKEKLSRFLEDGHIPLSNNLAERGIKPFVICRKNFLFSNTIQGAKASAIIFSIIQTARANGINIFNYLQRLFIKLPETPISQVDKFLPWNKDIFDEFGDYED
;
A
#
# COMPACT_ATOMS: atom_id res chain seq x y z
N MET A 1 -39.48 11.02 72.92
CA MET A 1 -40.32 10.51 71.81
C MET A 1 -41.03 9.29 72.34
N ASN A 2 -42.33 9.36 72.43
CA ASN A 2 -43.12 8.26 72.96
C ASN A 2 -43.37 7.22 71.90
N LEU A 3 -43.75 5.99 72.21
CA LEU A 3 -43.89 4.87 71.28
C LEU A 3 -44.87 5.20 70.12
N GLU A 4 -45.93 5.93 70.39
CA GLU A 4 -46.94 6.38 69.46
C GLU A 4 -46.35 7.37 68.38
N GLU A 5 -45.52 8.32 68.87
CA GLU A 5 -44.83 9.27 67.99
C GLU A 5 -43.80 8.56 67.06
N ALA A 6 -43.12 7.51 67.55
CA ALA A 6 -42.20 6.73 66.82
C ALA A 6 -42.91 5.90 65.71
N LEU A 7 -44.05 5.28 66.05
CA LEU A 7 -44.86 4.52 65.10
C LEU A 7 -45.41 5.40 63.94
N LYS A 8 -45.91 6.57 64.27
CA LYS A 8 -46.41 7.55 63.32
C LYS A 8 -45.29 8.04 62.38
N ARG A 9 -44.07 8.19 62.91
CA ARG A 9 -42.94 8.60 62.14
C ARG A 9 -42.44 7.49 61.17
N ILE A 10 -42.53 6.21 61.54
CA ILE A 10 -42.25 5.07 60.72
C ILE A 10 -43.24 5.02 59.57
N GLU A 11 -44.52 5.14 59.79
CA GLU A 11 -45.56 5.15 58.76
C GLU A 11 -45.39 6.30 57.75
N GLU A 12 -45.03 7.51 58.27
CA GLU A 12 -44.66 8.63 57.35
C GLU A 12 -43.45 8.37 56.51
N LEU A 13 -42.45 7.65 57.04
CA LEU A 13 -41.24 7.30 56.30
C LEU A 13 -41.49 6.16 55.25
N GLU A 14 -42.30 5.15 55.62
CA GLU A 14 -42.70 4.09 54.70
C GLU A 14 -43.51 4.64 53.54
N ASN A 15 -44.42 5.56 53.75
CA ASN A 15 -45.17 6.24 52.72
C ASN A 15 -44.22 7.04 51.77
N LYS A 16 -43.21 7.73 52.34
CA LYS A 16 -42.21 8.45 51.51
C LYS A 16 -41.35 7.50 50.68
N VAL A 17 -40.95 6.35 51.22
CA VAL A 17 -40.20 5.33 50.50
C VAL A 17 -41.03 4.78 49.36
N ASN A 18 -42.29 4.42 49.57
CA ASN A 18 -43.21 3.96 48.53
C ASN A 18 -43.44 4.99 47.44
N ASP A 19 -43.52 6.29 47.75
CA ASP A 19 -43.66 7.34 46.75
C ASP A 19 -42.35 7.53 45.94
N GLN A 20 -41.19 7.41 46.58
CA GLN A 20 -39.90 7.44 45.91
C GLN A 20 -39.69 6.22 45.00
N GLU A 21 -40.13 5.03 45.42
CA GLU A 21 -40.07 3.82 44.55
C GLU A 21 -40.93 4.00 43.29
N LYS A 22 -42.14 4.56 43.39
CA LYS A 22 -42.99 4.86 42.21
C LYS A 22 -42.35 5.90 41.28
N GLU A 23 -41.66 6.87 41.85
CA GLU A 23 -40.95 7.88 41.07
C GLU A 23 -39.75 7.28 40.32
N ILE A 24 -38.98 6.39 40.97
CA ILE A 24 -37.89 5.62 40.36
C ILE A 24 -38.40 4.75 39.22
N ASP A 25 -39.49 4.01 39.43
CA ASP A 25 -40.08 3.18 38.37
C ASP A 25 -40.54 4.02 37.17
N SER A 26 -41.10 5.19 37.39
CA SER A 26 -41.48 6.12 36.34
C SER A 26 -40.25 6.64 35.54
N ILE A 27 -39.15 6.89 36.22
CA ILE A 27 -37.89 7.33 35.60
C ILE A 27 -37.26 6.19 34.80
N LEU A 28 -37.25 4.96 35.31
CA LEU A 28 -36.75 3.78 34.62
C LEU A 28 -37.53 3.51 33.34
N LEU A 29 -38.85 3.61 33.37
CA LEU A 29 -39.71 3.44 32.21
C LEU A 29 -39.45 4.51 31.13
N LYS A 30 -39.18 5.75 31.52
CA LYS A 30 -38.78 6.82 30.60
C LYS A 30 -37.40 6.58 30.00
N TYR A 31 -36.46 6.08 30.82
CA TYR A 31 -35.10 5.75 30.38
C TYR A 31 -35.12 4.62 29.36
N GLU A 32 -35.85 3.53 29.60
CA GLU A 32 -36.01 2.43 28.65
C GLU A 32 -36.61 2.88 27.32
N LYS A 33 -37.58 3.81 27.38
CA LYS A 33 -38.17 4.38 26.16
C LYS A 33 -37.16 5.18 25.34
N VAL A 34 -36.38 6.02 26.01
CA VAL A 34 -35.31 6.83 25.36
C VAL A 34 -34.23 5.93 24.79
N CYS A 35 -33.86 4.85 25.47
CA CYS A 35 -32.89 3.87 24.93
C CYS A 35 -33.42 3.19 23.66
N LYS A 36 -34.68 2.74 23.65
CA LYS A 36 -35.30 2.14 22.46
C LYS A 36 -35.41 3.10 21.29
N GLU A 37 -35.79 4.35 21.54
CA GLU A 37 -35.83 5.40 20.51
C GLU A 37 -34.43 5.72 19.97
N GLY A 38 -33.41 5.69 20.84
CA GLY A 38 -31.99 5.84 20.47
C GLY A 38 -31.48 4.71 19.58
N ASP A 39 -31.79 3.46 19.93
CA ASP A 39 -31.39 2.28 19.15
C ASP A 39 -32.07 2.27 17.77
N GLU A 40 -33.33 2.68 17.71
CA GLU A 40 -34.08 2.79 16.45
C GLU A 40 -33.55 3.92 15.55
N ALA A 41 -33.15 5.05 16.16
CA ALA A 41 -32.50 6.15 15.44
C ALA A 41 -31.12 5.76 14.91
N ILE A 42 -30.34 5.01 15.68
CA ILE A 42 -29.04 4.47 15.24
C ILE A 42 -29.23 3.49 14.10
N LYS A 43 -30.21 2.60 14.17
CA LYS A 43 -30.53 1.65 13.11
C LYS A 43 -30.94 2.37 11.81
N ASN A 44 -31.80 3.37 11.91
CA ASN A 44 -32.23 4.19 10.76
C ASN A 44 -31.05 4.99 10.16
N LEU A 45 -30.11 5.45 11.00
CA LEU A 45 -28.88 6.11 10.55
C LEU A 45 -27.96 5.15 9.79
N TYR A 46 -27.82 3.91 10.26
CA TYR A 46 -27.08 2.86 9.58
C TYR A 46 -27.70 2.53 8.21
N GLU A 47 -29.02 2.37 8.14
CA GLU A 47 -29.73 2.12 6.87
C GLU A 47 -29.58 3.30 5.90
N LEU A 48 -29.64 4.54 6.37
CA LEU A 48 -29.41 5.76 5.58
C LEU A 48 -27.95 5.86 5.10
N VAL A 49 -26.97 5.50 5.95
CA VAL A 49 -25.55 5.50 5.58
C VAL A 49 -25.24 4.39 4.58
N GLU A 50 -25.85 3.22 4.74
CA GLU A 50 -25.70 2.14 3.74
C GLU A 50 -26.42 2.49 2.43
N GLY A 51 -27.63 3.05 2.47
CA GLY A 51 -28.32 3.55 1.29
C GLY A 51 -27.54 4.63 0.55
N ARG A 52 -26.93 5.58 1.27
CA ARG A 52 -26.01 6.57 0.69
C ARG A 52 -24.70 5.97 0.17
N LYS A 53 -24.17 4.93 0.82
CA LYS A 53 -23.00 4.19 0.30
C LYS A 53 -23.32 3.50 -1.02
N ILE A 54 -24.50 2.91 -1.15
CA ILE A 54 -24.96 2.27 -2.39
C ILE A 54 -25.20 3.31 -3.48
N GLU A 55 -25.78 4.46 -3.14
CA GLU A 55 -26.06 5.53 -4.08
C GLU A 55 -24.80 6.31 -4.48
N THR A 56 -23.90 6.59 -3.53
CA THR A 56 -22.55 7.10 -3.81
C THR A 56 -21.72 6.08 -4.60
N ALA A 57 -21.78 4.80 -4.29
CA ALA A 57 -21.14 3.76 -5.09
C ALA A 57 -21.69 3.72 -6.53
N ARG A 58 -22.99 3.95 -6.74
CA ARG A 58 -23.61 4.09 -8.08
C ARG A 58 -23.20 5.37 -8.81
N ILE A 59 -23.01 6.47 -8.09
CA ILE A 59 -22.59 7.76 -8.65
C ILE A 59 -21.07 7.75 -8.93
N TRP A 60 -20.26 7.15 -8.04
CA TRP A 60 -18.81 7.07 -8.14
C TRP A 60 -18.33 5.93 -9.03
N SER A 61 -19.11 4.87 -9.24
CA SER A 61 -18.79 3.82 -10.22
C SER A 61 -18.71 4.33 -11.67
N LYS A 62 -19.21 5.53 -11.91
CA LYS A 62 -19.10 6.21 -13.23
C LYS A 62 -17.85 7.08 -13.38
N LYS A 63 -17.04 7.32 -12.33
CA LYS A 63 -15.93 8.30 -12.37
C LYS A 63 -14.71 8.03 -11.49
N SER A 64 -14.52 6.88 -10.84
CA SER A 64 -13.41 6.72 -9.93
C SER A 64 -12.58 5.44 -10.11
N GLU A 65 -11.34 5.53 -9.75
CA GLU A 65 -10.28 4.51 -9.68
C GLU A 65 -10.67 3.23 -8.89
N SER A 66 -11.86 3.18 -8.25
CA SER A 66 -12.39 2.02 -7.53
C SER A 66 -12.62 0.78 -8.41
N HIS A 67 -12.69 0.93 -9.73
CA HIS A 67 -12.76 -0.21 -10.65
C HIS A 67 -11.45 -1.00 -10.75
N ILE A 68 -10.32 -0.38 -10.41
CA ILE A 68 -9.01 -1.05 -10.41
C ILE A 68 -8.95 -2.12 -9.31
N LEU A 69 -9.56 -1.85 -8.15
CA LEU A 69 -9.53 -2.75 -6.98
C LEU A 69 -10.32 -4.05 -7.16
N ILE A 70 -11.37 -4.05 -8.01
CA ILE A 70 -12.22 -5.23 -8.22
C ILE A 70 -11.60 -6.18 -9.26
N ASN A 71 -10.91 -5.63 -10.27
CA ASN A 71 -10.32 -6.44 -11.33
C ASN A 71 -9.00 -7.14 -10.93
N GLU A 72 -8.29 -6.66 -9.92
CA GLU A 72 -7.05 -7.29 -9.46
C GLU A 72 -7.27 -8.50 -8.55
N ALA A 73 -8.42 -8.56 -7.84
CA ALA A 73 -8.81 -9.78 -7.13
C ALA A 73 -9.15 -10.94 -8.09
N GLU A 74 -9.50 -10.61 -9.34
CA GLU A 74 -9.76 -11.60 -10.40
C GLU A 74 -8.51 -11.95 -11.23
N SER A 75 -7.50 -11.07 -11.29
CA SER A 75 -6.28 -11.30 -12.07
C SER A 75 -5.16 -12.02 -11.31
N SER A 76 -5.25 -12.14 -9.99
CA SER A 76 -4.33 -12.94 -9.18
C SER A 76 -4.78 -14.41 -9.01
N THR A 77 -5.95 -14.78 -9.54
CA THR A 77 -6.31 -16.18 -9.64
C THR A 77 -5.80 -16.74 -10.96
N SER A 78 -4.69 -17.47 -10.88
CA SER A 78 -4.27 -18.39 -11.93
C SER A 78 -5.46 -19.23 -12.37
N TYR A 79 -5.80 -19.20 -13.65
CA TYR A 79 -6.77 -20.09 -14.25
C TYR A 79 -6.22 -21.51 -14.25
N SER A 80 -6.33 -22.21 -13.12
CA SER A 80 -6.33 -23.66 -13.12
C SER A 80 -7.79 -24.09 -13.22
N ASN A 81 -8.17 -24.73 -14.33
CA ASN A 81 -9.42 -25.44 -14.49
C ASN A 81 -9.47 -26.56 -13.43
N VAL A 82 -10.08 -26.25 -12.29
CA VAL A 82 -10.50 -27.26 -11.32
C VAL A 82 -12.01 -27.35 -11.40
N GLU A 83 -12.47 -28.50 -11.88
CA GLU A 83 -13.88 -28.89 -11.83
C GLU A 83 -14.45 -28.65 -10.43
N ARG A 84 -15.55 -27.87 -10.36
CA ARG A 84 -16.23 -27.57 -9.11
C ARG A 84 -16.96 -28.81 -8.61
N THR A 85 -16.30 -29.59 -7.77
CA THR A 85 -16.97 -30.57 -6.92
C THR A 85 -17.77 -29.86 -5.82
N ILE A 86 -18.95 -30.37 -5.58
CA ILE A 86 -20.02 -29.90 -4.68
C ILE A 86 -19.46 -29.49 -3.31
N LYS A 87 -19.72 -28.23 -2.92
CA LYS A 87 -19.29 -27.67 -1.62
C LYS A 87 -20.04 -28.32 -0.47
N ASN A 88 -19.30 -29.02 0.38
CA ASN A 88 -19.72 -29.27 1.75
C ASN A 88 -19.69 -27.97 2.55
N LYS A 89 -20.72 -27.73 3.38
CA LYS A 89 -20.83 -26.56 4.27
C LYS A 89 -19.54 -26.37 5.09
N PRO A 90 -19.06 -25.12 5.29
CA PRO A 90 -17.87 -24.87 6.10
C PRO A 90 -18.20 -25.05 7.58
N GLY A 91 -17.97 -26.26 8.07
CA GLY A 91 -17.84 -26.54 9.48
C GLY A 91 -16.35 -26.63 9.82
N ARG A 92 -15.90 -25.88 10.84
CA ARG A 92 -14.53 -25.97 11.34
C ARG A 92 -14.24 -27.42 11.71
N LYS A 93 -13.39 -28.11 10.92
CA LYS A 93 -12.91 -29.44 11.28
C LYS A 93 -12.13 -29.32 12.59
N ALA A 94 -12.59 -29.99 13.64
CA ALA A 94 -11.85 -30.11 14.88
C ALA A 94 -10.48 -30.75 14.56
N GLY A 95 -9.39 -30.11 14.99
CA GLY A 95 -8.05 -30.70 14.99
C GLY A 95 -7.12 -30.33 13.84
N ILE A 96 -7.29 -29.19 13.16
CA ILE A 96 -6.18 -28.63 12.35
C ILE A 96 -5.13 -28.13 13.33
N LYS A 97 -4.09 -28.95 13.58
CA LYS A 97 -2.86 -28.47 14.23
C LYS A 97 -2.29 -27.39 13.31
N ILE A 98 -2.15 -26.17 13.83
CA ILE A 98 -1.44 -25.10 13.16
C ILE A 98 -0.01 -25.63 12.95
N SER A 99 0.37 -25.89 11.68
CA SER A 99 1.75 -26.26 11.37
C SER A 99 2.64 -25.06 11.63
N GLU A 100 3.85 -25.27 12.14
CA GLU A 100 4.82 -24.18 12.38
C GLU A 100 5.23 -23.45 11.07
N SER A 101 4.79 -23.95 9.93
CA SER A 101 5.07 -23.42 8.59
C SER A 101 4.55 -22.00 8.31
N PHE A 102 3.64 -21.46 9.14
CA PHE A 102 3.18 -20.07 8.99
C PHE A 102 4.03 -19.07 9.78
N LEU A 103 4.99 -19.53 10.58
CA LEU A 103 5.89 -18.67 11.35
C LEU A 103 7.21 -18.52 10.60
N SER A 104 7.59 -17.29 10.32
CA SER A 104 8.94 -16.96 9.83
C SER A 104 10.01 -17.33 10.87
N SER A 105 11.18 -17.72 10.43
CA SER A 105 12.35 -17.98 11.27
C SER A 105 12.76 -16.78 12.15
N HIS A 106 12.35 -15.58 11.78
CA HIS A 106 12.66 -14.33 12.48
C HIS A 106 11.77 -14.04 13.70
N VAL A 107 10.67 -14.80 13.88
CA VAL A 107 9.79 -14.61 15.04
C VAL A 107 10.43 -15.27 16.25
N LYS A 108 10.70 -14.49 17.31
CA LYS A 108 11.21 -15.02 18.58
C LYS A 108 10.21 -16.00 19.16
N LYS A 109 10.67 -17.19 19.47
CA LYS A 109 9.88 -18.27 20.06
C LYS A 109 10.25 -18.39 21.54
N GLU A 110 9.28 -18.21 22.42
CA GLU A 110 9.42 -18.46 23.85
C GLU A 110 8.76 -19.81 24.19
N ILE A 111 9.46 -20.65 24.97
CA ILE A 111 8.94 -21.94 25.40
C ILE A 111 8.56 -21.82 26.87
N VAL A 112 7.25 -21.83 27.14
CA VAL A 112 6.71 -21.84 28.50
C VAL A 112 6.31 -23.28 28.83
N THR A 113 6.94 -23.86 29.85
CA THR A 113 6.59 -25.19 30.34
C THR A 113 5.54 -25.06 31.45
N VAL A 114 4.37 -25.65 31.22
CA VAL A 114 3.31 -25.74 32.23
C VAL A 114 3.45 -27.06 32.94
N PRO A 115 3.78 -27.10 34.24
CA PRO A 115 3.96 -28.36 34.96
C PRO A 115 2.63 -29.12 35.11
N GLY A 116 2.68 -30.43 34.93
CA GLY A 116 1.61 -31.33 35.25
C GLY A 116 1.56 -31.65 36.76
N PRO A 117 0.55 -32.40 37.22
CA PRO A 117 0.47 -32.84 38.62
C PRO A 117 1.64 -33.73 38.98
N GLU A 118 2.38 -33.41 40.04
CA GLU A 118 3.49 -34.21 40.55
C GLU A 118 3.03 -35.55 41.16
N TYR A 119 1.78 -35.58 41.60
CA TYR A 119 1.16 -36.77 42.19
C TYR A 119 -0.13 -37.10 41.45
N CYS A 120 -0.39 -38.41 41.28
CA CYS A 120 -1.62 -38.89 40.67
C CYS A 120 -2.85 -38.49 41.50
N PRO A 121 -3.83 -37.78 40.96
CA PRO A 121 -5.01 -37.35 41.71
C PRO A 121 -5.90 -38.50 42.15
N GLU A 122 -5.77 -39.68 41.54
CA GLU A 122 -6.59 -40.86 41.90
C GLU A 122 -5.94 -41.75 42.95
N CYS A 123 -4.62 -42.00 42.89
CA CYS A 123 -3.94 -42.96 43.77
C CYS A 123 -2.83 -42.32 44.64
N GLY A 124 -2.54 -41.05 44.53
CA GLY A 124 -1.56 -40.32 45.33
C GLY A 124 -0.09 -40.65 45.08
N LYS A 125 0.24 -41.53 44.10
CA LYS A 125 1.62 -41.87 43.78
C LYS A 125 2.27 -40.81 42.89
N ALA A 126 3.60 -40.69 42.98
CA ALA A 126 4.36 -39.77 42.12
C ALA A 126 4.15 -40.11 40.64
N THR A 127 3.94 -39.06 39.82
CA THR A 127 3.83 -39.17 38.36
C THR A 127 5.20 -39.01 37.71
N MET A 128 5.35 -39.53 36.50
CA MET A 128 6.57 -39.40 35.71
C MET A 128 6.25 -38.69 34.41
N LEU A 129 7.11 -37.75 34.02
CA LEU A 129 6.99 -37.05 32.75
C LEU A 129 7.22 -37.99 31.56
N ILE A 130 6.22 -38.12 30.68
CA ILE A 130 6.29 -38.99 29.49
C ILE A 130 6.36 -38.18 28.18
N GLY A 131 6.16 -36.87 28.22
CA GLY A 131 6.21 -35.99 27.04
C GLY A 131 5.45 -34.69 27.25
N PHE A 132 5.34 -33.91 26.18
CA PHE A 132 4.65 -32.61 26.15
C PHE A 132 3.63 -32.57 25.03
N ASP A 133 2.42 -32.15 25.34
CA ASP A 133 1.48 -31.67 24.35
C ASP A 133 1.80 -30.18 24.05
N LYS A 134 1.94 -29.89 22.76
CA LYS A 134 2.35 -28.55 22.29
C LYS A 134 1.12 -27.76 21.85
N ALA A 135 0.92 -26.58 22.42
CA ALA A 135 -0.02 -25.57 21.95
C ALA A 135 0.75 -24.30 21.57
N ILE A 136 0.53 -23.79 20.37
CA ILE A 136 1.12 -22.54 19.92
C ILE A 136 0.11 -21.41 20.16
N LYS A 137 0.55 -20.34 20.83
CA LYS A 137 -0.19 -19.09 20.99
C LYS A 137 0.67 -17.97 20.43
N ILE A 138 0.01 -16.99 19.80
CA ILE A 138 0.66 -15.76 19.32
C ILE A 138 0.27 -14.67 20.28
N GLU A 139 1.26 -14.00 20.83
CA GLU A 139 1.10 -12.86 21.72
C GLU A 139 1.70 -11.61 21.04
N MET A 140 0.99 -10.50 21.13
CA MET A 140 1.47 -9.19 20.70
C MET A 140 1.52 -8.27 21.90
N THR A 141 2.73 -7.82 22.25
CA THR A 141 2.88 -6.73 23.21
C THR A 141 2.55 -5.39 22.55
N PRO A 142 1.81 -4.50 23.21
CA PRO A 142 1.60 -3.13 22.73
C PRO A 142 2.94 -2.45 22.44
N MET A 143 2.93 -1.51 21.48
CA MET A 143 4.11 -0.70 21.18
C MET A 143 4.51 0.11 22.42
N GLU A 144 5.74 -0.10 22.90
CA GLU A 144 6.29 0.61 24.04
C GLU A 144 7.19 1.74 23.56
N VAL A 145 7.01 2.94 24.12
CA VAL A 145 7.90 4.08 23.89
C VAL A 145 8.62 4.39 25.18
N LYS A 146 9.94 4.47 25.13
CA LYS A 146 10.78 4.80 26.30
C LYS A 146 11.58 6.07 26.06
N VAL A 147 11.77 6.86 27.10
CA VAL A 147 12.70 7.98 27.11
C VAL A 147 14.08 7.46 27.52
N ILE A 148 15.09 7.78 26.73
CA ILE A 148 16.49 7.46 27.03
C ILE A 148 17.19 8.76 27.36
N GLU A 149 17.73 8.89 28.56
CA GLU A 149 18.52 10.03 28.99
C GLU A 149 20.01 9.69 28.89
N TYR A 150 20.71 10.35 27.99
CA TYR A 150 22.16 10.15 27.77
C TYR A 150 22.95 11.12 28.62
N HIS A 151 23.80 10.61 29.53
CA HIS A 151 24.72 11.39 30.34
C HIS A 151 26.11 11.35 29.72
N TYR A 152 26.51 12.43 29.07
CA TYR A 152 27.85 12.57 28.47
C TYR A 152 28.81 13.12 29.50
N GLU A 153 29.81 12.34 29.89
CA GLU A 153 30.84 12.75 30.86
C GLU A 153 31.65 13.95 30.36
N LYS A 154 31.83 14.93 31.24
CA LYS A 154 32.78 16.01 31.07
C LYS A 154 33.94 15.79 32.06
N ARG A 155 35.16 15.75 31.54
CA ARG A 155 36.36 15.51 32.32
C ARG A 155 37.31 16.69 32.15
N VAL A 156 37.92 17.14 33.23
CA VAL A 156 38.95 18.19 33.23
C VAL A 156 40.32 17.58 33.43
N CYS A 157 41.30 18.04 32.66
CA CYS A 157 42.68 17.75 32.90
C CYS A 157 43.25 18.81 33.87
N HIS A 158 43.46 18.47 35.13
CA HIS A 158 43.97 19.41 36.13
C HIS A 158 45.30 20.07 35.77
N PRO A 159 46.29 19.36 35.16
CA PRO A 159 47.56 19.97 34.80
C PRO A 159 47.47 21.03 33.70
N CYS A 160 46.64 20.86 32.69
CA CYS A 160 46.53 21.77 31.56
C CYS A 160 45.25 22.61 31.53
N GLY A 161 44.29 22.34 32.45
CA GLY A 161 43.00 23.05 32.52
C GLY A 161 42.01 22.73 31.40
N ASN A 162 42.34 21.85 30.48
CA ASN A 162 41.49 21.52 29.35
C ASN A 162 40.30 20.65 29.77
N ILE A 163 39.10 20.96 29.19
CA ILE A 163 37.89 20.18 29.40
C ILE A 163 37.66 19.30 28.18
N TYR A 164 37.41 18.04 28.43
CA TYR A 164 37.05 17.02 27.42
C TYR A 164 35.64 16.56 27.70
N GLN A 165 34.85 16.41 26.65
CA GLN A 165 33.50 15.89 26.71
C GLN A 165 33.39 14.63 25.83
N ALA A 166 32.63 13.63 26.27
CA ALA A 166 32.34 12.47 25.44
C ALA A 166 31.63 12.90 24.16
N GLU A 167 31.94 12.23 23.04
CA GLU A 167 31.31 12.47 21.75
C GLU A 167 29.86 12.08 21.80
N HIS A 168 29.00 12.85 21.10
CA HIS A 168 27.59 12.53 20.96
C HIS A 168 27.40 11.37 19.98
N SER A 169 26.65 10.35 20.40
CA SER A 169 26.49 9.11 19.64
C SER A 169 25.50 9.20 18.47
N PHE A 170 24.79 10.32 18.30
CA PHE A 170 23.80 10.48 17.25
C PHE A 170 23.90 11.86 16.57
N ASN A 171 24.08 11.85 15.25
CA ASN A 171 24.15 13.06 14.43
C ASN A 171 22.77 13.58 13.96
N LEU A 172 21.70 12.81 14.15
CA LEU A 172 20.34 13.29 13.86
C LEU A 172 19.95 14.36 14.89
N GLY A 173 19.88 15.60 14.45
CA GLY A 173 19.42 16.71 15.27
C GLY A 173 18.02 16.46 15.78
N GLY A 174 17.81 16.51 17.11
CA GLY A 174 16.49 16.37 17.73
C GLY A 174 16.42 15.29 18.80
N TYR A 175 15.20 15.03 19.26
CA TYR A 175 14.91 14.11 20.39
C TYR A 175 14.61 12.67 19.95
N LEU A 176 14.61 12.36 18.64
CA LEU A 176 14.21 11.05 18.16
C LEU A 176 15.43 10.16 17.88
N THR A 177 15.34 8.91 18.33
CA THR A 177 16.29 7.88 17.92
C THR A 177 16.01 7.42 16.49
N PRO A 178 16.99 6.84 15.77
CA PRO A 178 16.77 6.24 14.44
C PRO A 178 15.61 5.24 14.39
N SER A 179 15.43 4.43 15.45
CA SER A 179 14.32 3.48 15.54
C SER A 179 12.96 4.16 15.67
N PHE A 180 12.87 5.24 16.45
CA PHE A 180 11.62 5.98 16.59
C PHE A 180 11.27 6.72 15.28
N LEU A 181 12.26 7.30 14.60
CA LEU A 181 12.09 7.93 13.30
C LEU A 181 11.64 6.91 12.23
N ALA A 182 12.25 5.73 12.19
CA ALA A 182 11.83 4.64 11.33
C ALA A 182 10.38 4.22 11.62
N ALA A 183 9.98 4.15 12.89
CA ALA A 183 8.61 3.83 13.30
C ALA A 183 7.59 4.87 12.81
N ILE A 184 7.89 6.17 12.91
CA ILE A 184 7.01 7.24 12.39
C ILE A 184 6.82 7.10 10.89
N ILE A 185 7.91 6.91 10.14
CA ILE A 185 7.90 6.77 8.69
C ILE A 185 7.16 5.51 8.28
N TYR A 186 7.43 4.38 8.94
CA TYR A 186 6.74 3.11 8.70
C TYR A 186 5.24 3.24 8.92
N ASN A 187 4.82 3.80 10.06
CA ASN A 187 3.41 4.01 10.36
C ASN A 187 2.72 4.89 9.31
N LYS A 188 3.37 5.97 8.85
CA LYS A 188 2.76 6.88 7.88
C LYS A 188 2.69 6.29 6.48
N TYR A 189 3.78 5.72 5.96
CA TYR A 189 3.92 5.38 4.55
C TYR A 189 3.70 3.89 4.24
N VAL A 190 3.81 3.01 5.24
CA VAL A 190 3.54 1.58 5.09
C VAL A 190 2.16 1.23 5.63
N LEU A 191 1.83 1.66 6.85
CA LEU A 191 0.54 1.40 7.47
C LEU A 191 -0.53 2.47 7.16
N GLY A 192 -0.15 3.59 6.55
CA GLY A 192 -1.06 4.65 6.14
C GLY A 192 -1.66 5.45 7.31
N VAL A 193 -1.00 5.52 8.46
CA VAL A 193 -1.50 6.25 9.63
C VAL A 193 -1.23 7.74 9.49
N PRO A 194 -2.26 8.62 9.47
CA PRO A 194 -2.06 10.07 9.43
C PRO A 194 -1.40 10.61 10.69
N LEU A 195 -0.61 11.69 10.53
CA LEU A 195 0.15 12.28 11.65
C LEU A 195 -0.71 12.72 12.84
N TYR A 196 -1.95 13.19 12.60
CA TYR A 196 -2.84 13.58 13.70
C TYR A 196 -3.27 12.39 14.57
N ARG A 197 -3.37 11.18 14.01
CA ARG A 197 -3.64 9.96 14.76
C ARG A 197 -2.41 9.52 15.55
N MET A 198 -1.21 9.66 14.98
CA MET A 198 0.03 9.40 15.70
C MET A 198 0.20 10.37 16.88
N GLU A 199 -0.06 11.66 16.69
CA GLU A 199 -0.05 12.67 17.75
C GLU A 199 -0.98 12.26 18.91
N SER A 200 -2.22 11.86 18.60
CA SER A 200 -3.18 11.40 19.61
C SER A 200 -2.69 10.14 20.33
N HIS A 201 -2.18 9.17 19.58
CA HIS A 201 -1.67 7.92 20.12
C HIS A 201 -0.44 8.13 21.03
N PHE A 202 0.53 8.95 20.63
CA PHE A 202 1.67 9.28 21.49
C PHE A 202 1.26 10.04 22.74
N LYS A 203 0.25 10.91 22.65
CA LYS A 203 -0.30 11.60 23.82
C LYS A 203 -0.93 10.63 24.82
N GLU A 204 -1.64 9.59 24.35
CA GLU A 204 -2.18 8.52 25.22
C GLU A 204 -1.05 7.73 25.91
N MET A 205 0.11 7.61 25.28
CA MET A 205 1.33 7.00 25.86
C MET A 205 2.11 7.96 26.77
N GLY A 206 1.62 9.19 27.00
CA GLY A 206 2.27 10.20 27.85
C GLY A 206 3.33 11.04 27.14
N ILE A 207 3.44 10.99 25.82
CA ILE A 207 4.43 11.73 25.05
C ILE A 207 3.75 12.81 24.21
N ASN A 208 4.07 14.07 24.49
CA ASN A 208 3.50 15.23 23.77
C ASN A 208 4.41 15.63 22.58
N ILE A 209 4.21 15.01 21.43
CA ILE A 209 4.83 15.39 20.17
C ILE A 209 3.75 15.90 19.22
N SER A 210 3.85 17.15 18.80
CA SER A 210 2.85 17.71 17.89
C SER A 210 2.98 17.13 16.46
N ARG A 211 1.87 17.08 15.72
CA ARG A 211 1.87 16.68 14.30
C ARG A 211 2.81 17.54 13.45
N GLN A 212 3.03 18.81 13.84
CA GLN A 212 3.99 19.67 13.13
C GLN A 212 5.43 19.19 13.36
N ALA A 213 5.78 18.83 14.59
CA ALA A 213 7.11 18.26 14.90
C ALA A 213 7.31 16.93 14.16
N LEU A 214 6.31 16.04 14.16
CA LEU A 214 6.35 14.80 13.39
C LEU A 214 6.56 15.05 11.89
N SER A 215 5.89 16.07 11.33
CA SER A 215 6.06 16.45 9.93
C SER A 215 7.48 16.97 9.64
N ASN A 216 8.05 17.80 10.53
CA ASN A 216 9.40 18.31 10.37
C ASN A 216 10.44 17.16 10.41
N TYR A 217 10.33 16.24 11.35
CA TYR A 217 11.21 15.06 11.41
C TYR A 217 11.16 14.20 10.14
N ILE A 218 9.98 14.07 9.53
CA ILE A 218 9.83 13.34 8.25
C ILE A 218 10.50 14.09 7.10
N ILE A 219 10.37 15.41 7.07
CA ILE A 219 11.00 16.26 6.04
C ILE A 219 12.52 16.20 6.17
N ASP A 220 13.03 16.32 7.39
CA ASP A 220 14.47 16.23 7.67
C ASP A 220 15.02 14.85 7.29
N ALA A 221 14.30 13.77 7.65
CA ALA A 221 14.64 12.41 7.27
C ALA A 221 14.66 12.21 5.74
N ALA A 222 13.73 12.83 5.02
CA ALA A 222 13.73 12.77 3.56
C ALA A 222 14.96 13.46 2.96
N GLY A 223 15.43 14.56 3.58
CA GLY A 223 16.69 15.21 3.20
C GLY A 223 17.90 14.30 3.36
N GLU A 224 18.00 13.54 4.45
CA GLU A 224 19.05 12.52 4.65
C GLU A 224 18.97 11.39 3.61
N LEU A 225 17.77 11.02 3.21
CA LEU A 225 17.52 9.95 2.23
C LEU A 225 17.67 10.40 0.77
N GLU A 226 17.75 11.69 0.49
CA GLU A 226 17.78 12.24 -0.88
C GLU A 226 18.98 11.73 -1.68
N ILE A 227 20.11 11.50 -1.03
CA ILE A 227 21.30 10.96 -1.68
C ILE A 227 21.04 9.54 -2.23
N LEU A 228 20.34 8.70 -1.47
CA LEU A 228 19.98 7.35 -1.88
C LEU A 228 18.89 7.39 -2.97
N TYR A 229 17.93 8.30 -2.84
CA TYR A 229 16.90 8.55 -3.86
C TYR A 229 17.54 8.91 -5.22
N ASN A 230 18.50 9.84 -5.22
CA ASN A 230 19.21 10.24 -6.43
C ASN A 230 19.98 9.07 -7.04
N ARG A 231 20.58 8.22 -6.19
CA ARG A 231 21.28 7.04 -6.67
C ARG A 231 20.34 6.00 -7.30
N LEU A 232 19.16 5.78 -6.70
CA LEU A 232 18.12 4.93 -7.30
C LEU A 232 17.62 5.51 -8.63
N LYS A 233 17.48 6.83 -8.73
CA LYS A 233 17.11 7.51 -9.98
C LYS A 233 18.17 7.29 -11.08
N GLU A 234 19.45 7.42 -10.76
CA GLU A 234 20.54 7.13 -11.70
C GLU A 234 20.48 5.69 -12.21
N HIS A 235 20.20 4.72 -11.34
CA HIS A 235 20.00 3.32 -11.73
C HIS A 235 18.79 3.15 -12.66
N LEU A 236 17.68 3.83 -12.38
CA LEU A 236 16.46 3.74 -13.19
C LEU A 236 16.68 4.25 -14.61
N ILE A 237 17.36 5.40 -14.79
CA ILE A 237 17.57 6.03 -16.10
C ILE A 237 18.81 5.53 -16.83
N HIS A 238 19.57 4.59 -16.24
CA HIS A 238 20.76 4.04 -16.86
C HIS A 238 20.40 3.39 -18.22
N PRO A 239 21.21 3.54 -19.28
CA PRO A 239 20.91 3.00 -20.59
C PRO A 239 20.65 1.48 -20.62
N GLN A 240 21.17 0.75 -19.65
CA GLN A 240 20.92 -0.69 -19.49
C GLN A 240 19.70 -1.00 -18.58
N ALA A 241 18.96 0.00 -18.12
CA ALA A 241 17.85 -0.20 -17.19
C ALA A 241 16.65 -0.95 -17.80
N GLY A 242 16.73 -1.33 -19.08
CA GLY A 242 15.69 -2.10 -19.75
C GLY A 242 14.48 -1.24 -20.12
N VAL A 243 13.28 -1.67 -19.70
CA VAL A 243 12.03 -0.99 -20.00
C VAL A 243 11.56 -0.21 -18.79
N ILE A 244 11.30 1.08 -18.96
CA ILE A 244 10.68 1.91 -17.92
C ILE A 244 9.16 1.92 -18.11
N HIS A 245 8.44 1.89 -17.00
CA HIS A 245 7.00 2.10 -16.92
C HIS A 245 6.73 3.44 -16.26
N ALA A 246 5.75 4.19 -16.74
CA ALA A 246 5.35 5.43 -16.09
C ALA A 246 3.84 5.54 -15.93
N ASP A 247 3.43 6.19 -14.83
CA ASP A 247 2.06 6.54 -14.52
C ASP A 247 2.06 7.76 -13.61
N GLU A 248 0.96 8.49 -13.48
CA GLU A 248 0.87 9.64 -12.59
C GLU A 248 -0.47 9.69 -11.85
N THR A 249 -0.45 10.27 -10.65
CA THR A 249 -1.65 10.48 -9.86
C THR A 249 -1.69 11.87 -9.25
N THR A 250 -2.89 12.37 -8.97
CA THR A 250 -3.08 13.69 -8.36
C THR A 250 -2.68 13.69 -6.89
N LEU A 251 -2.17 14.81 -6.41
CA LEU A 251 -1.98 15.13 -5.00
C LEU A 251 -2.42 16.56 -4.74
N GLU A 252 -3.31 16.77 -3.78
CA GLU A 252 -3.67 18.09 -3.33
C GLU A 252 -2.58 18.66 -2.43
N VAL A 253 -2.11 19.89 -2.73
CA VAL A 253 -1.10 20.61 -1.92
C VAL A 253 -1.67 21.96 -1.54
N LEU A 254 -1.89 22.19 -0.24
CA LEU A 254 -2.57 23.39 0.25
C LEU A 254 -1.77 24.67 -0.01
N GLU A 255 -0.45 24.59 -0.01
CA GLU A 255 0.44 25.71 -0.35
C GLU A 255 0.23 26.17 -1.80
N LEU A 256 0.14 25.25 -2.76
CA LEU A 256 -0.15 25.59 -4.16
C LEU A 256 -1.57 26.13 -4.35
N LEU A 257 -2.52 25.59 -3.59
CA LEU A 257 -3.89 26.09 -3.64
C LEU A 257 -3.98 27.55 -3.15
N LYS A 258 -3.24 27.91 -2.09
CA LYS A 258 -3.22 29.26 -1.53
C LYS A 258 -2.46 30.25 -2.40
N ASN A 259 -1.31 29.85 -2.90
CA ASN A 259 -0.38 30.78 -3.59
C ASN A 259 -0.68 30.91 -5.08
N GLU A 260 -1.11 29.83 -5.73
CA GLU A 260 -1.28 29.76 -7.19
C GLU A 260 -2.72 29.43 -7.61
N ASN A 261 -3.67 29.30 -6.65
CA ASN A 261 -5.03 28.80 -6.88
C ASN A 261 -5.07 27.46 -7.64
N ARG A 262 -4.04 26.64 -7.46
CA ARG A 262 -3.89 25.33 -8.11
C ARG A 262 -4.23 24.22 -7.14
N LYS A 263 -5.32 23.52 -7.39
CA LYS A 263 -5.81 22.46 -6.51
C LYS A 263 -4.97 21.18 -6.61
N ASN A 264 -4.59 20.79 -7.82
CA ASN A 264 -3.95 19.50 -8.07
C ASN A 264 -2.50 19.69 -8.50
N ALA A 265 -1.59 19.16 -7.70
CA ALA A 265 -0.25 18.76 -8.10
C ALA A 265 -0.26 17.29 -8.49
N TYR A 266 0.87 16.73 -8.94
CA TYR A 266 0.97 15.37 -9.41
C TYR A 266 2.16 14.66 -8.81
N LEU A 267 1.97 13.39 -8.54
CA LEU A 267 3.04 12.46 -8.24
C LEU A 267 3.20 11.57 -9.47
N TRP A 268 4.33 11.66 -10.11
CA TRP A 268 4.75 10.82 -11.21
C TRP A 268 5.46 9.60 -10.66
N LEU A 269 5.18 8.45 -11.21
CA LEU A 269 5.87 7.21 -10.90
C LEU A 269 6.61 6.73 -12.13
N TYR A 270 7.88 6.40 -11.94
CA TYR A 270 8.71 5.70 -12.91
C TYR A 270 9.19 4.40 -12.28
N ALA A 271 8.98 3.28 -12.96
CA ALA A 271 9.35 1.98 -12.44
C ALA A 271 10.06 1.13 -13.52
N SER A 272 11.03 0.35 -13.12
CA SER A 272 11.74 -0.57 -14.00
C SER A 272 12.05 -1.87 -13.29
N THR A 273 12.09 -2.96 -14.05
CA THR A 273 12.66 -4.25 -13.64
C THR A 273 13.96 -4.44 -14.40
N PHE A 274 15.09 -4.31 -13.71
CA PHE A 274 16.40 -4.45 -14.31
C PHE A 274 17.13 -5.64 -13.68
N TYR A 275 17.45 -6.68 -14.47
CA TYR A 275 18.14 -7.89 -13.99
C TYR A 275 17.60 -8.41 -12.65
N ASP A 276 16.28 -8.59 -12.54
CA ASP A 276 15.56 -8.97 -11.31
C ASP A 276 15.52 -7.91 -10.19
N GLN A 277 16.12 -6.73 -10.39
CA GLN A 277 16.04 -5.62 -9.48
C GLN A 277 14.88 -4.70 -9.88
N GLN A 278 13.99 -4.43 -8.94
CA GLN A 278 12.88 -3.53 -9.17
C GLN A 278 13.19 -2.16 -8.57
N VAL A 279 13.04 -1.11 -9.37
CA VAL A 279 13.25 0.27 -8.94
C VAL A 279 11.96 1.05 -9.14
N TYR A 280 11.52 1.76 -8.12
CA TYR A 280 10.36 2.64 -8.13
C TYR A 280 10.77 4.04 -7.72
N ILE A 281 10.61 5.02 -8.59
CA ILE A 281 10.89 6.43 -8.30
C ILE A 281 9.59 7.21 -8.40
N TYR A 282 9.19 7.81 -7.28
CA TYR A 282 8.11 8.79 -7.23
C TYR A 282 8.72 10.18 -7.34
N ASP A 283 8.19 10.98 -8.25
CA ASP A 283 8.63 12.35 -8.49
C ASP A 283 7.47 13.31 -8.32
N PHE A 284 7.65 14.31 -7.46
CA PHE A 284 6.60 15.28 -7.17
C PHE A 284 6.72 16.49 -8.06
N GLU A 285 5.62 16.82 -8.74
CA GLU A 285 5.55 17.97 -9.64
C GLU A 285 4.28 18.80 -9.47
N ASN A 286 4.41 20.09 -9.69
CA ASN A 286 3.31 21.03 -9.47
C ASN A 286 2.14 20.85 -10.45
N SER A 287 2.33 20.19 -11.59
CA SER A 287 1.29 19.98 -12.59
C SER A 287 1.49 18.70 -13.41
N ARG A 288 0.53 18.39 -14.29
CA ARG A 288 0.58 17.28 -15.25
C ARG A 288 1.26 17.69 -16.57
N GLY A 289 2.16 18.66 -16.55
CA GLY A 289 2.81 19.17 -17.77
C GLY A 289 3.79 18.16 -18.38
N SER A 290 3.83 18.12 -19.72
CA SER A 290 4.77 17.24 -20.45
C SER A 290 6.25 17.61 -20.26
N CYS A 291 6.55 18.79 -19.73
CA CYS A 291 7.93 19.20 -19.41
C CYS A 291 8.57 18.32 -18.32
N TYR A 292 7.78 17.81 -17.37
CA TYR A 292 8.29 17.00 -16.26
C TYR A 292 8.81 15.63 -16.68
N PRO A 293 8.03 14.78 -17.36
CA PRO A 293 8.58 13.51 -17.84
C PRO A 293 9.70 13.70 -18.87
N LYS A 294 9.70 14.81 -19.63
CA LYS A 294 10.82 15.14 -20.53
C LYS A 294 12.11 15.44 -19.76
N GLU A 295 12.04 16.24 -18.73
CA GLU A 295 13.20 16.56 -17.87
C GLU A 295 13.67 15.34 -17.08
N PHE A 296 12.73 14.56 -16.54
CA PHE A 296 13.07 13.36 -15.78
C PHE A 296 13.80 12.32 -16.62
N LEU A 297 13.36 12.07 -17.86
CA LEU A 297 13.84 11.04 -18.78
C LEU A 297 14.84 11.57 -19.82
N LYS A 298 15.35 12.80 -19.71
CA LYS A 298 16.23 13.42 -20.71
C LYS A 298 17.47 12.61 -21.06
N ASP A 299 18.03 11.91 -20.08
CA ASP A 299 19.25 11.11 -20.22
C ASP A 299 18.94 9.62 -20.49
N TYR A 300 17.66 9.22 -20.47
CA TYR A 300 17.24 7.86 -20.74
C TYR A 300 17.11 7.58 -22.25
N LYS A 301 17.53 6.39 -22.65
CA LYS A 301 17.38 5.88 -24.03
C LYS A 301 16.82 4.47 -23.96
N GLY A 302 15.58 4.29 -24.42
CA GLY A 302 14.95 2.98 -24.35
C GLY A 302 13.43 3.03 -24.52
N TYR A 303 12.78 1.99 -24.04
CA TYR A 303 11.33 1.81 -24.15
C TYR A 303 10.62 2.34 -22.90
N LEU A 304 9.55 3.12 -23.09
CA LEU A 304 8.69 3.63 -22.03
C LEU A 304 7.27 3.11 -22.22
N VAL A 305 6.80 2.27 -21.29
CA VAL A 305 5.43 1.75 -21.28
C VAL A 305 4.53 2.73 -20.54
N VAL A 306 3.48 3.21 -21.22
CA VAL A 306 2.56 4.22 -20.70
C VAL A 306 1.12 3.88 -21.07
N ASP A 307 0.18 4.58 -20.45
CA ASP A 307 -1.21 4.65 -20.93
C ASP A 307 -1.29 5.52 -22.22
N GLY A 308 -2.43 5.95 -22.61
CA GLY A 308 -2.58 6.83 -23.80
C GLY A 308 -2.47 8.32 -23.50
N TYR A 309 -1.83 8.74 -22.40
CA TYR A 309 -1.70 10.15 -22.06
C TYR A 309 -0.68 10.87 -22.96
N ASP A 310 -1.08 12.01 -23.57
CA ASP A 310 -0.24 12.76 -24.52
C ASP A 310 0.97 13.44 -23.90
N GLY A 311 0.99 13.61 -22.56
CA GLY A 311 2.11 14.24 -21.85
C GLY A 311 3.44 13.51 -21.99
N TYR A 312 3.41 12.23 -22.34
CA TYR A 312 4.61 11.42 -22.62
C TYR A 312 5.09 11.52 -24.08
N ASN A 313 4.31 12.14 -24.95
CA ASN A 313 4.70 12.26 -26.36
C ASN A 313 5.93 13.16 -26.52
N ASN A 314 6.76 12.86 -27.52
CA ASN A 314 7.93 13.65 -27.90
C ASN A 314 8.99 13.81 -26.80
N ILE A 315 9.30 12.75 -26.06
CA ILE A 315 10.49 12.66 -25.21
C ILE A 315 11.64 12.16 -26.09
N ASP A 316 12.73 12.91 -26.14
CA ASP A 316 13.86 12.59 -26.99
C ASP A 316 14.50 11.25 -26.62
N ASN A 317 14.85 10.45 -27.62
CA ASN A 317 15.47 9.13 -27.48
C ASN A 317 14.63 8.06 -26.72
N VAL A 318 13.34 8.35 -26.45
CA VAL A 318 12.43 7.42 -25.79
C VAL A 318 11.41 6.86 -26.77
N THR A 319 11.30 5.55 -26.82
CA THR A 319 10.34 4.83 -27.64
C THR A 319 9.11 4.45 -26.80
N LEU A 320 7.95 5.07 -27.10
CA LEU A 320 6.73 4.83 -26.34
C LEU A 320 6.09 3.49 -26.69
N CYS A 321 5.73 2.71 -25.69
CA CYS A 321 4.96 1.47 -25.79
C CYS A 321 3.58 1.63 -25.16
N GLY A 322 2.54 1.13 -25.83
CA GLY A 322 1.17 1.24 -25.36
C GLY A 322 0.78 0.10 -24.41
N CYS A 323 -0.23 0.35 -23.59
CA CYS A 323 -0.75 -0.63 -22.63
C CYS A 323 -2.00 -1.34 -23.17
N TRP A 324 -1.90 -2.65 -23.42
CA TRP A 324 -3.03 -3.48 -23.88
C TRP A 324 -4.12 -3.62 -22.81
N ALA A 325 -3.79 -3.56 -21.52
CA ALA A 325 -4.77 -3.57 -20.46
C ALA A 325 -5.70 -2.33 -20.54
N HIS A 326 -5.17 -1.16 -20.88
CA HIS A 326 -5.97 0.06 -21.11
C HIS A 326 -6.86 -0.06 -22.36
N ALA A 327 -6.35 -0.60 -23.46
CA ALA A 327 -7.15 -0.88 -24.64
C ALA A 327 -8.31 -1.85 -24.30
N ARG A 328 -8.02 -2.94 -23.58
CA ARG A 328 -9.01 -3.93 -23.13
C ARG A 328 -10.08 -3.29 -22.25
N ARG A 329 -9.69 -2.45 -21.31
CA ARG A 329 -10.60 -1.78 -20.37
C ARG A 329 -11.68 -0.97 -21.10
N LYS A 330 -11.34 -0.26 -22.18
CA LYS A 330 -12.31 0.49 -22.98
C LYS A 330 -13.44 -0.38 -23.54
N PHE A 331 -13.14 -1.58 -23.99
CA PHE A 331 -14.15 -2.54 -24.47
C PHE A 331 -14.91 -3.22 -23.33
N THR A 332 -14.20 -3.52 -22.23
CA THR A 332 -14.81 -4.13 -21.04
C THR A 332 -15.87 -3.21 -20.43
N ASP A 333 -15.62 -1.90 -20.38
CA ASP A 333 -16.57 -0.93 -19.83
C ASP A 333 -17.82 -0.81 -20.70
N ILE A 334 -17.73 -1.03 -22.00
CA ILE A 334 -18.89 -1.12 -22.89
C ILE A 334 -19.72 -2.37 -22.55
N ILE A 335 -19.07 -3.54 -22.40
CA ILE A 335 -19.76 -4.80 -22.09
C ILE A 335 -20.49 -4.74 -20.75
N LYS A 336 -19.93 -4.07 -19.73
CA LYS A 336 -20.60 -3.89 -18.42
C LYS A 336 -21.94 -3.18 -18.54
N GLY A 337 -22.10 -2.32 -19.54
CA GLY A 337 -23.34 -1.60 -19.82
C GLY A 337 -24.38 -2.39 -20.66
N LEU A 338 -24.02 -3.56 -21.19
CA LEU A 338 -24.91 -4.36 -22.02
C LEU A 338 -25.72 -5.36 -21.20
N LYS A 339 -26.93 -5.73 -21.73
CA LYS A 339 -27.72 -6.85 -21.20
C LYS A 339 -26.94 -8.16 -21.38
N GLU A 340 -27.09 -9.11 -20.47
CA GLU A 340 -26.35 -10.38 -20.43
C GLU A 340 -26.37 -11.13 -21.77
N GLU A 341 -27.57 -11.22 -22.38
CA GLU A 341 -27.81 -11.92 -23.64
C GLU A 341 -27.01 -11.35 -24.83
N ARG A 342 -26.60 -10.08 -24.75
CA ARG A 342 -25.88 -9.38 -25.82
C ARG A 342 -24.37 -9.30 -25.58
N LYS A 343 -23.88 -9.66 -24.39
CA LYS A 343 -22.49 -9.52 -24.04
C LYS A 343 -21.58 -10.35 -24.94
N GLU A 344 -21.84 -11.64 -25.06
CA GLU A 344 -21.00 -12.55 -25.84
C GLU A 344 -21.03 -12.30 -27.35
N SER A 345 -22.16 -11.92 -27.89
CA SER A 345 -22.34 -11.65 -29.33
C SER A 345 -21.86 -10.26 -29.77
N SER A 346 -21.51 -9.39 -28.81
CA SER A 346 -21.13 -8.01 -29.09
C SER A 346 -19.77 -7.93 -29.80
N LEU A 347 -19.62 -6.86 -30.61
CA LEU A 347 -18.33 -6.57 -31.25
C LEU A 347 -17.20 -6.31 -30.20
N SER A 348 -17.55 -5.67 -29.08
CA SER A 348 -16.61 -5.47 -27.96
C SER A 348 -16.09 -6.79 -27.40
N SER A 349 -16.92 -7.84 -27.34
CA SER A 349 -16.47 -9.18 -26.91
C SER A 349 -15.45 -9.79 -27.86
N LYS A 350 -15.59 -9.56 -29.18
CA LYS A 350 -14.61 -10.02 -30.17
C LYS A 350 -13.25 -9.36 -29.94
N PHE A 351 -13.22 -8.04 -29.71
CA PHE A 351 -11.99 -7.32 -29.38
C PHE A 351 -11.33 -7.84 -28.11
N ILE A 352 -12.11 -8.06 -27.05
CA ILE A 352 -11.61 -8.60 -25.78
C ILE A 352 -11.01 -9.99 -25.99
N LYS A 353 -11.68 -10.88 -26.73
CA LYS A 353 -11.18 -12.23 -27.00
C LYS A 353 -9.82 -12.22 -27.74
N LEU A 354 -9.60 -11.28 -28.65
CA LEU A 354 -8.31 -11.13 -29.34
C LEU A 354 -7.23 -10.61 -28.39
N ILE A 355 -7.55 -9.64 -27.54
CA ILE A 355 -6.61 -9.14 -26.54
C ILE A 355 -6.29 -10.22 -25.51
N ASP A 356 -7.29 -10.98 -25.03
CA ASP A 356 -7.07 -12.08 -24.08
C ASP A 356 -6.17 -13.17 -24.66
N LYS A 357 -6.29 -13.49 -25.95
CA LYS A 357 -5.36 -14.41 -26.62
C LYS A 357 -3.91 -13.90 -26.58
N LEU A 358 -3.68 -12.57 -26.76
CA LEU A 358 -2.33 -12.01 -26.63
C LEU A 358 -1.77 -12.20 -25.21
N PHE A 359 -2.59 -11.97 -24.18
CA PHE A 359 -2.16 -12.16 -22.78
C PHE A 359 -1.90 -13.64 -22.44
N ILE A 360 -2.71 -14.58 -22.96
CA ILE A 360 -2.50 -16.02 -22.78
C ILE A 360 -1.18 -16.45 -23.42
N LEU A 361 -0.94 -16.06 -24.66
CA LEU A 361 0.33 -16.38 -25.34
C LEU A 361 1.53 -15.77 -24.60
N GLU A 362 1.39 -14.57 -24.08
CA GLU A 362 2.45 -13.91 -23.33
C GLU A 362 2.80 -14.67 -22.05
N GLU A 363 1.80 -15.15 -21.32
CA GLU A 363 2.01 -16.01 -20.14
C GLU A 363 2.70 -17.33 -20.53
N GLU A 364 2.31 -17.95 -21.64
CA GLU A 364 2.98 -19.15 -22.15
C GLU A 364 4.44 -18.88 -22.52
N TYR A 365 4.74 -17.72 -23.14
CA TYR A 365 6.11 -17.37 -23.51
C TYR A 365 6.99 -17.20 -22.27
N HIS A 366 6.51 -16.48 -21.26
CA HIS A 366 7.25 -16.31 -20.01
C HIS A 366 7.50 -17.64 -19.28
N ASN A 367 6.61 -18.60 -19.39
CA ASN A 367 6.77 -19.92 -18.77
C ASN A 367 7.70 -20.87 -19.54
N GLN A 368 7.85 -20.68 -20.87
CA GLN A 368 8.53 -21.63 -21.74
C GLN A 368 9.86 -21.12 -22.33
N CYS A 369 10.01 -19.81 -22.50
CA CYS A 369 11.21 -19.20 -23.03
C CYS A 369 12.18 -18.81 -21.91
N GLN A 370 13.47 -18.95 -22.18
CA GLN A 370 14.53 -18.59 -21.22
C GLN A 370 15.12 -17.20 -21.49
N THR A 371 14.92 -16.68 -22.71
CA THR A 371 15.51 -15.40 -23.13
C THR A 371 14.47 -14.49 -23.78
N ALA A 372 14.71 -13.18 -23.70
CA ALA A 372 13.88 -12.17 -24.37
C ALA A 372 13.89 -12.33 -25.90
N ASP A 373 14.98 -12.80 -26.48
CA ASP A 373 15.05 -13.06 -27.93
C ASP A 373 14.12 -14.21 -28.34
N GLU A 374 14.02 -15.27 -27.54
CA GLU A 374 13.06 -16.35 -27.77
C GLU A 374 11.61 -15.84 -27.68
N ILE A 375 11.30 -15.01 -26.69
CA ILE A 375 9.99 -14.38 -26.56
C ILE A 375 9.68 -13.54 -27.80
N LYS A 376 10.62 -12.70 -28.24
CA LYS A 376 10.48 -11.89 -29.44
C LYS A 376 10.18 -12.75 -30.68
N GLN A 377 10.91 -13.83 -30.90
CA GLN A 377 10.69 -14.72 -32.07
C GLN A 377 9.30 -15.37 -32.03
N ARG A 378 8.84 -15.81 -30.85
CA ARG A 378 7.49 -16.37 -30.72
C ARG A 378 6.40 -15.31 -30.95
N ARG A 379 6.57 -14.09 -30.41
CA ARG A 379 5.66 -12.97 -30.66
C ARG A 379 5.52 -12.67 -32.15
N LEU A 380 6.64 -12.64 -32.89
CA LEU A 380 6.64 -12.43 -34.36
C LEU A 380 5.93 -13.54 -35.12
N LYS A 381 5.97 -14.77 -34.63
CA LYS A 381 5.35 -15.94 -35.26
C LYS A 381 3.87 -16.09 -34.94
N GLU A 382 3.49 -15.89 -33.68
CA GLU A 382 2.17 -16.24 -33.15
C GLU A 382 1.33 -14.99 -32.81
N SER A 383 1.86 -14.04 -32.05
CA SER A 383 1.11 -12.86 -31.62
C SER A 383 0.85 -11.86 -32.73
N LYS A 384 1.77 -11.78 -33.74
CA LYS A 384 1.61 -10.87 -34.88
C LYS A 384 0.35 -11.14 -35.69
N ALA A 385 -0.01 -12.40 -35.92
CA ALA A 385 -1.24 -12.75 -36.62
C ALA A 385 -2.49 -12.27 -35.90
N ILE A 386 -2.53 -12.39 -34.57
CA ILE A 386 -3.66 -11.90 -33.74
C ILE A 386 -3.71 -10.37 -33.77
N LEU A 387 -2.55 -9.72 -33.74
CA LEU A 387 -2.44 -8.27 -33.85
C LEU A 387 -2.97 -7.75 -35.19
N ASP A 388 -2.63 -8.40 -36.30
CA ASP A 388 -3.10 -8.06 -37.62
C ASP A 388 -4.61 -8.27 -37.75
N GLU A 389 -5.17 -9.36 -37.19
CA GLU A 389 -6.60 -9.61 -37.10
C GLU A 389 -7.32 -8.50 -36.29
N TYR A 390 -6.75 -8.11 -35.14
CA TYR A 390 -7.30 -7.06 -34.27
C TYR A 390 -7.40 -5.72 -35.01
N PHE A 391 -6.32 -5.27 -35.66
CA PHE A 391 -6.34 -3.98 -36.36
C PHE A 391 -7.16 -4.01 -37.67
N THR A 392 -7.27 -5.16 -38.32
CA THR A 392 -8.17 -5.36 -39.46
C THR A 392 -9.63 -5.22 -39.00
N LEU A 393 -10.00 -5.88 -37.88
CA LEU A 393 -11.31 -5.75 -37.28
C LEU A 393 -11.60 -4.32 -36.85
N ALA A 394 -10.64 -3.62 -36.23
CA ALA A 394 -10.77 -2.24 -35.81
C ALA A 394 -11.05 -1.30 -37.00
N SER A 395 -10.24 -1.42 -38.07
CA SER A 395 -10.38 -0.60 -39.27
C SER A 395 -11.71 -0.83 -39.99
N SER A 396 -12.13 -2.09 -40.15
CA SER A 396 -13.38 -2.44 -40.83
C SER A 396 -14.63 -2.04 -40.03
N SER A 397 -14.53 -2.03 -38.69
CA SER A 397 -15.68 -1.74 -37.81
C SER A 397 -15.84 -0.25 -37.50
N LEU A 398 -14.87 0.59 -37.78
CA LEU A 398 -14.87 2.01 -37.38
C LEU A 398 -16.08 2.79 -37.92
N ASN A 399 -16.40 2.62 -39.21
CA ASN A 399 -17.45 3.36 -39.86
C ASN A 399 -18.87 2.88 -39.49
N SER A 400 -18.99 1.63 -39.05
CA SER A 400 -20.27 1.04 -38.60
C SER A 400 -20.50 1.15 -37.09
N SER A 401 -19.55 1.77 -36.36
CA SER A 401 -19.59 1.94 -34.91
C SER A 401 -19.87 3.38 -34.53
N ASP A 402 -20.52 3.59 -33.38
CA ASP A 402 -20.83 4.89 -32.82
C ASP A 402 -20.59 4.93 -31.30
N GLY A 403 -20.78 6.08 -30.69
CA GLY A 403 -20.72 6.28 -29.25
C GLY A 403 -19.42 5.79 -28.59
N ALA A 404 -19.54 5.00 -27.51
CA ALA A 404 -18.43 4.48 -26.74
C ALA A 404 -17.58 3.48 -27.54
N LEU A 405 -18.22 2.66 -28.39
CA LEU A 405 -17.52 1.67 -29.22
C LEU A 405 -16.59 2.34 -30.22
N ARG A 406 -17.08 3.37 -30.92
CA ARG A 406 -16.25 4.14 -31.85
C ARG A 406 -15.05 4.80 -31.15
N LYS A 407 -15.24 5.33 -29.93
CA LYS A 407 -14.14 5.89 -29.14
C LYS A 407 -13.09 4.83 -28.77
N ALA A 408 -13.51 3.62 -28.40
CA ALA A 408 -12.60 2.53 -28.08
C ALA A 408 -11.80 2.05 -29.30
N ILE A 409 -12.46 1.97 -30.47
CA ILE A 409 -11.81 1.60 -31.74
C ILE A 409 -10.83 2.71 -32.17
N ASN A 410 -11.24 3.98 -32.13
CA ASN A 410 -10.34 5.10 -32.46
C ASN A 410 -9.10 5.10 -31.58
N TYR A 411 -9.26 4.95 -30.27
CA TYR A 411 -8.11 4.83 -29.37
C TYR A 411 -7.15 3.71 -29.80
N SER A 412 -7.68 2.54 -30.16
CA SER A 412 -6.85 1.43 -30.60
C SER A 412 -6.08 1.75 -31.87
N LEU A 413 -6.73 2.42 -32.83
CA LEU A 413 -6.10 2.80 -34.10
C LEU A 413 -5.08 3.93 -33.93
N GLU A 414 -5.37 4.94 -33.10
CA GLU A 414 -4.44 6.03 -32.77
C GLU A 414 -3.19 5.52 -32.04
N GLN A 415 -3.36 4.51 -31.18
CA GLN A 415 -2.26 3.89 -30.43
C GLN A 415 -1.64 2.68 -31.16
N LYS A 416 -2.02 2.40 -32.42
CA LYS A 416 -1.59 1.19 -33.16
C LYS A 416 -0.08 0.97 -33.12
N GLU A 417 0.70 2.00 -33.43
CA GLU A 417 2.16 1.91 -33.43
C GLU A 417 2.70 1.56 -32.05
N LYS A 418 2.26 2.27 -30.99
CA LYS A 418 2.69 2.05 -29.62
C LYS A 418 2.27 0.67 -29.10
N LEU A 419 1.04 0.22 -29.42
CA LEU A 419 0.53 -1.10 -29.05
C LEU A 419 1.24 -2.24 -29.77
N SER A 420 1.85 -1.99 -30.93
CA SER A 420 2.57 -3.00 -31.71
C SER A 420 4.02 -3.19 -31.27
N ARG A 421 4.59 -2.25 -30.51
CA ARG A 421 6.03 -2.23 -30.19
C ARG A 421 6.50 -3.37 -29.28
N PHE A 422 5.60 -4.07 -28.58
CA PHE A 422 5.98 -5.27 -27.83
C PHE A 422 6.59 -6.38 -28.73
N LEU A 423 6.36 -6.32 -30.04
CA LEU A 423 6.98 -7.21 -31.01
C LEU A 423 8.46 -6.91 -31.27
N GLU A 424 8.94 -5.71 -30.88
CA GLU A 424 10.31 -5.27 -31.19
C GLU A 424 11.34 -5.86 -30.24
N ASP A 425 10.95 -6.09 -28.96
CA ASP A 425 11.83 -6.62 -27.93
C ASP A 425 11.04 -7.48 -26.94
N GLY A 426 11.57 -8.64 -26.55
CA GLY A 426 10.94 -9.57 -25.62
C GLY A 426 10.82 -9.03 -24.18
N HIS A 427 11.59 -8.01 -23.81
CA HIS A 427 11.48 -7.35 -22.51
C HIS A 427 10.30 -6.38 -22.41
N ILE A 428 9.71 -5.94 -23.53
CA ILE A 428 8.59 -5.00 -23.51
C ILE A 428 7.32 -5.74 -23.10
N PRO A 429 6.69 -5.43 -21.96
CA PRO A 429 5.47 -6.11 -21.53
C PRO A 429 4.24 -5.58 -22.28
N LEU A 430 3.18 -6.39 -22.33
CA LEU A 430 1.89 -6.00 -22.92
C LEU A 430 1.16 -4.93 -22.11
N SER A 431 1.47 -4.75 -20.84
CA SER A 431 0.71 -3.87 -19.96
C SER A 431 1.59 -2.98 -19.10
N ASN A 432 1.01 -1.86 -18.62
CA ASN A 432 1.63 -0.93 -17.69
C ASN A 432 1.37 -1.31 -16.21
N ASN A 433 1.07 -2.59 -15.94
CA ASN A 433 0.69 -3.04 -14.59
C ASN A 433 1.78 -2.80 -13.55
N LEU A 434 3.05 -2.75 -13.93
CA LEU A 434 4.15 -2.45 -13.00
C LEU A 434 3.97 -1.05 -12.39
N ALA A 435 3.74 -0.03 -13.21
CA ALA A 435 3.49 1.33 -12.72
C ALA A 435 2.14 1.44 -12.00
N GLU A 436 1.09 0.80 -12.53
CA GLU A 436 -0.24 0.81 -11.87
C GLU A 436 -0.18 0.20 -10.46
N ARG A 437 0.52 -0.93 -10.28
CA ARG A 437 0.74 -1.53 -8.96
C ARG A 437 1.64 -0.67 -8.08
N GLY A 438 2.69 -0.09 -8.67
CA GLY A 438 3.61 0.79 -7.96
C GLY A 438 2.94 2.06 -7.42
N ILE A 439 2.01 2.68 -8.17
CA ILE A 439 1.34 3.92 -7.73
C ILE A 439 0.28 3.68 -6.64
N LYS A 440 -0.26 2.47 -6.57
CA LYS A 440 -1.37 2.09 -5.69
C LYS A 440 -1.10 2.30 -4.18
N PRO A 441 0.08 1.94 -3.62
CA PRO A 441 0.39 2.21 -2.22
C PRO A 441 0.27 3.69 -1.85
N PHE A 442 0.76 4.58 -2.71
CA PHE A 442 0.60 6.02 -2.52
C PHE A 442 -0.88 6.43 -2.55
N VAL A 443 -1.65 5.97 -3.53
CA VAL A 443 -3.08 6.28 -3.67
C VAL A 443 -3.87 5.83 -2.43
N ILE A 444 -3.55 4.66 -1.86
CA ILE A 444 -4.17 4.16 -0.64
C ILE A 444 -3.82 5.06 0.55
N CYS A 445 -2.55 5.39 0.75
CA CYS A 445 -2.10 6.28 1.82
C CYS A 445 -2.69 7.69 1.66
N ARG A 446 -2.76 8.22 0.44
CA ARG A 446 -3.39 9.52 0.13
C ARG A 446 -4.85 9.57 0.59
N LYS A 447 -5.61 8.49 0.47
CA LYS A 447 -6.99 8.43 0.98
C LYS A 447 -7.08 8.59 2.51
N ASN A 448 -6.01 8.32 3.24
CA ASN A 448 -5.94 8.49 4.69
C ASN A 448 -5.49 9.90 5.10
N PHE A 449 -4.45 10.45 4.48
CA PHE A 449 -3.94 11.77 4.83
C PHE A 449 -4.51 12.92 3.98
N LEU A 450 -5.21 12.64 2.88
CA LEU A 450 -5.98 13.51 1.98
C LEU A 450 -5.13 14.49 1.17
N PHE A 451 -4.24 15.25 1.78
CA PHE A 451 -3.44 16.32 1.16
C PHE A 451 -2.06 16.45 1.80
N SER A 452 -1.17 17.18 1.16
CA SER A 452 0.06 17.72 1.74
C SER A 452 -0.11 19.19 2.08
N ASN A 453 0.40 19.66 3.23
CA ASN A 453 0.34 21.08 3.58
C ASN A 453 1.27 21.91 2.71
N THR A 454 2.49 21.40 2.43
CA THR A 454 3.57 22.13 1.74
C THR A 454 4.12 21.32 0.57
N ILE A 455 4.74 22.02 -0.38
CA ILE A 455 5.51 21.43 -1.48
C ILE A 455 6.65 20.55 -0.94
N GLN A 456 7.35 21.05 0.10
CA GLN A 456 8.45 20.32 0.72
C GLN A 456 7.97 18.98 1.34
N GLY A 457 6.81 18.97 2.00
CA GLY A 457 6.20 17.74 2.54
C GLY A 457 5.77 16.76 1.46
N ALA A 458 5.33 17.26 0.29
CA ALA A 458 5.00 16.43 -0.86
C ALA A 458 6.27 15.79 -1.48
N LYS A 459 7.35 16.57 -1.66
CA LYS A 459 8.66 16.07 -2.10
C LYS A 459 9.25 15.04 -1.15
N ALA A 460 9.19 15.32 0.16
CA ALA A 460 9.62 14.37 1.19
C ALA A 460 8.85 13.03 1.09
N SER A 461 7.54 13.10 0.83
CA SER A 461 6.73 11.90 0.63
C SER A 461 7.15 11.13 -0.62
N ALA A 462 7.49 11.80 -1.72
CA ALA A 462 7.97 11.16 -2.94
C ALA A 462 9.28 10.39 -2.72
N ILE A 463 10.27 11.03 -2.06
CA ILE A 463 11.55 10.42 -1.72
C ILE A 463 11.34 9.16 -0.87
N ILE A 464 10.56 9.28 0.21
CA ILE A 464 10.33 8.19 1.16
C ILE A 464 9.59 7.02 0.49
N PHE A 465 8.53 7.30 -0.32
CA PHE A 465 7.84 6.26 -1.07
C PHE A 465 8.75 5.53 -2.05
N SER A 466 9.66 6.24 -2.72
CA SER A 466 10.63 5.65 -3.65
C SER A 466 11.50 4.61 -2.95
N ILE A 467 12.06 4.98 -1.81
CA ILE A 467 12.92 4.09 -1.03
C ILE A 467 12.13 2.90 -0.49
N ILE A 468 10.95 3.13 0.10
CA ILE A 468 10.11 2.08 0.67
C ILE A 468 9.65 1.09 -0.42
N GLN A 469 9.13 1.57 -1.54
CA GLN A 469 8.60 0.69 -2.56
C GLN A 469 9.71 -0.06 -3.30
N THR A 470 10.85 0.57 -3.53
CA THR A 470 12.02 -0.12 -4.08
C THR A 470 12.52 -1.21 -3.15
N ALA A 471 12.67 -0.92 -1.85
CA ALA A 471 13.10 -1.92 -0.87
C ALA A 471 12.10 -3.08 -0.76
N ARG A 472 10.79 -2.78 -0.68
CA ARG A 472 9.73 -3.80 -0.64
C ARG A 472 9.77 -4.72 -1.87
N ALA A 473 9.88 -4.14 -3.06
CA ALA A 473 9.90 -4.89 -4.30
C ALA A 473 11.12 -5.81 -4.44
N ASN A 474 12.18 -5.54 -3.67
CA ASN A 474 13.38 -6.38 -3.60
C ASN A 474 13.41 -7.26 -2.32
N GLY A 475 12.26 -7.50 -1.68
CA GLY A 475 12.14 -8.44 -0.57
C GLY A 475 12.78 -7.97 0.75
N ILE A 476 12.96 -6.66 0.95
CA ILE A 476 13.64 -6.12 2.14
C ILE A 476 12.65 -5.74 3.24
N ASN A 477 12.96 -6.10 4.49
CA ASN A 477 12.23 -5.64 5.66
C ASN A 477 12.33 -4.12 5.82
N ILE A 478 11.23 -3.41 5.58
CA ILE A 478 11.21 -1.95 5.50
C ILE A 478 11.60 -1.28 6.82
N PHE A 479 11.10 -1.78 7.97
CA PHE A 479 11.38 -1.17 9.26
C PHE A 479 12.87 -1.24 9.61
N ASN A 480 13.46 -2.41 9.50
CA ASN A 480 14.87 -2.66 9.79
C ASN A 480 15.78 -1.88 8.83
N TYR A 481 15.40 -1.85 7.56
CA TYR A 481 16.13 -1.12 6.53
C TYR A 481 16.14 0.40 6.81
N LEU A 482 14.99 1.00 7.10
CA LEU A 482 14.91 2.42 7.46
C LEU A 482 15.75 2.74 8.70
N GLN A 483 15.68 1.89 9.73
CA GLN A 483 16.50 2.06 10.92
C GLN A 483 17.99 2.03 10.58
N ARG A 484 18.42 1.09 9.74
CA ARG A 484 19.82 0.99 9.28
C ARG A 484 20.25 2.22 8.50
N LEU A 485 19.39 2.72 7.59
CA LEU A 485 19.66 3.95 6.84
C LEU A 485 19.92 5.13 7.77
N PHE A 486 19.03 5.38 8.75
CA PHE A 486 19.18 6.50 9.69
C PHE A 486 20.38 6.37 10.64
N ILE A 487 20.89 5.16 10.87
CA ILE A 487 22.10 4.97 11.67
C ILE A 487 23.36 5.20 10.82
N LYS A 488 23.40 4.68 9.60
CA LYS A 488 24.65 4.54 8.84
C LYS A 488 24.82 5.51 7.68
N LEU A 489 23.72 5.90 7.03
CA LEU A 489 23.78 6.77 5.86
C LEU A 489 24.39 8.14 6.15
N PRO A 490 24.09 8.82 7.28
CA PRO A 490 24.69 10.13 7.60
C PRO A 490 26.23 10.10 7.77
N GLU A 491 26.78 8.96 8.15
CA GLU A 491 28.23 8.78 8.37
C GLU A 491 28.95 8.24 7.13
N THR A 492 28.19 7.93 6.05
CA THR A 492 28.73 7.25 4.87
C THR A 492 29.12 8.24 3.77
N PRO A 493 30.36 8.17 3.26
CA PRO A 493 30.77 8.96 2.11
C PRO A 493 29.86 8.70 0.88
N ILE A 494 29.61 9.75 0.09
CA ILE A 494 28.77 9.69 -1.11
C ILE A 494 29.20 8.55 -2.06
N SER A 495 30.49 8.32 -2.21
CA SER A 495 31.05 7.25 -3.05
C SER A 495 30.71 5.82 -2.59
N GLN A 496 30.16 5.66 -1.39
CA GLN A 496 29.82 4.36 -0.81
C GLN A 496 28.32 4.15 -0.61
N VAL A 497 27.48 5.07 -1.10
CA VAL A 497 26.00 5.00 -0.95
C VAL A 497 25.42 3.74 -1.58
N ASP A 498 26.05 3.20 -2.62
CA ASP A 498 25.65 1.96 -3.28
C ASP A 498 25.57 0.75 -2.33
N LYS A 499 26.26 0.79 -1.19
CA LYS A 499 26.16 -0.25 -0.15
C LYS A 499 24.76 -0.35 0.46
N PHE A 500 23.95 0.71 0.34
CA PHE A 500 22.58 0.76 0.86
C PHE A 500 21.50 0.49 -0.18
N LEU A 501 21.87 0.19 -1.42
CA LEU A 501 20.88 -0.21 -2.42
C LEU A 501 20.23 -1.53 -2.00
N PRO A 502 18.90 -1.69 -2.15
CA PRO A 502 18.17 -2.86 -1.64
C PRO A 502 18.65 -4.21 -2.16
N TRP A 503 19.28 -4.23 -3.31
CA TRP A 503 19.86 -5.45 -3.92
C TRP A 503 21.34 -5.66 -3.60
N ASN A 504 21.94 -4.77 -2.81
CA ASN A 504 23.31 -5.00 -2.35
C ASN A 504 23.35 -6.20 -1.41
N LYS A 505 24.34 -7.07 -1.59
CA LYS A 505 24.46 -8.32 -0.85
C LYS A 505 24.42 -8.12 0.67
N ASP A 506 25.13 -7.11 1.18
CA ASP A 506 25.18 -6.84 2.62
C ASP A 506 23.81 -6.47 3.20
N ILE A 507 22.99 -5.74 2.42
CA ILE A 507 21.62 -5.39 2.80
C ILE A 507 20.71 -6.59 2.67
N PHE A 508 20.84 -7.37 1.60
CA PHE A 508 20.01 -8.55 1.37
C PHE A 508 20.28 -9.62 2.45
N ASP A 509 21.52 -9.91 2.76
CA ASP A 509 21.89 -10.90 3.79
C ASP A 509 21.45 -10.47 5.21
N GLU A 510 21.38 -9.14 5.49
CA GLU A 510 20.95 -8.61 6.79
C GLU A 510 19.42 -8.53 6.93
N PHE A 511 18.69 -8.19 5.86
CA PHE A 511 17.26 -7.82 5.90
C PHE A 511 16.38 -8.48 4.83
N GLY A 512 16.95 -9.35 4.00
CA GLY A 512 16.21 -10.10 2.98
C GLY A 512 15.32 -11.20 3.56
N ASP A 513 14.64 -11.96 2.69
CA ASP A 513 13.70 -13.05 3.00
C ASP A 513 12.31 -12.60 3.52
N TYR A 514 11.77 -11.51 3.01
CA TYR A 514 10.33 -11.27 3.03
C TYR A 514 9.75 -11.67 1.68
N GLU A 515 9.32 -12.93 1.56
CA GLU A 515 8.37 -13.32 0.51
C GLU A 515 7.00 -12.71 0.85
N ASP A 516 6.47 -11.89 -0.06
CA ASP A 516 5.09 -11.35 0.02
C ASP A 516 4.04 -12.46 -0.20
#